data_c35c83409ff2a2a4014405ff3419b8fa
#
_entry.id   c35c83409ff2a2a4014405ff3419b8fa
#
_cell.length_a   1.000
_cell.length_b   1.000
_cell.length_c   1.000
_cell.angle_alpha   90.00
_cell.angle_beta   90.00
_cell.angle_gamma   90.00
#
_symmetry.space_group_name_H-M   'P 1'
#
loop_
_entity.id
_entity.type
_entity.pdbx_description
1 polymer ?
#
loop_
_entity_poly.entity_id
_entity_poly.type
_entity_poly.pdbx_seq_one_letter_code
_entity_poly.pdbx_strand_id
1 'polypeptide(L)'
;LVERGLDARQRTGAMGSRETACQLSEGARVPCGSNGFDLAPARSDDGATRLLINSHQHFEGPVAWYEARLHSEDGWDMAGATFPGAPLILHGFNPDLGWAHTVNKPDLSDIYVLETEGDRYRLDGEWLDLERGTARIAVH
;
A
#
# COMPACT_ATOMS: atom_id res chain seq x y z
N LEU A 1 17.13 7.17 -8.79
CA LEU A 1 17.67 8.38 -8.14
C LEU A 1 18.98 8.01 -7.49
N VAL A 2 20.07 8.45 -8.11
CA VAL A 2 21.43 8.16 -7.66
C VAL A 2 21.85 9.27 -6.72
N GLU A 3 22.00 9.00 -5.46
CA GLU A 3 22.82 9.82 -4.58
C GLU A 3 24.14 9.14 -4.29
N ARG A 4 25.20 9.96 -4.35
CA ARG A 4 26.60 9.62 -4.33
C ARG A 4 27.01 8.68 -3.20
N GLY A 5 27.73 7.64 -3.58
CA GLY A 5 28.88 7.09 -2.88
C GLY A 5 28.80 6.99 -1.36
N LEU A 6 28.00 6.10 -0.87
CA LEU A 6 28.17 5.54 0.47
C LEU A 6 28.31 4.03 0.34
N ASP A 7 29.39 3.53 0.91
CA ASP A 7 29.75 2.13 0.95
C ASP A 7 28.50 1.27 1.27
N ALA A 8 28.15 0.37 0.37
CA ALA A 8 27.00 -0.53 0.50
C ALA A 8 27.04 -1.34 1.84
N ARG A 9 28.22 -1.52 2.42
CA ARG A 9 28.39 -2.15 3.72
C ARG A 9 27.97 -1.29 4.92
N GLN A 10 27.83 0.02 4.76
CA GLN A 10 27.42 0.92 5.85
C GLN A 10 25.92 1.18 5.90
N ARG A 11 25.16 0.72 4.92
CA ARG A 11 23.70 0.89 4.85
C ARG A 11 22.89 -0.40 4.76
N THR A 12 23.44 -1.52 5.16
CA THR A 12 22.66 -2.71 5.50
C THR A 12 22.01 -2.57 6.89
N GLY A 13 21.54 -1.37 7.22
CA GLY A 13 20.42 -1.26 8.11
C GLY A 13 19.20 -1.44 7.22
N ALA A 14 18.59 -2.61 7.23
CA ALA A 14 17.23 -2.76 6.75
C ALA A 14 16.45 -1.60 7.34
N MET A 15 16.11 -0.61 6.50
CA MET A 15 15.03 0.29 6.84
C MET A 15 13.81 -0.63 6.81
N GLY A 16 13.57 -1.24 7.98
CA GLY A 16 12.44 -2.13 8.12
C GLY A 16 11.20 -1.44 7.61
N SER A 17 10.34 -2.17 6.96
CA SER A 17 9.04 -1.77 6.41
C SER A 17 8.16 -0.92 7.36
N ARG A 18 8.62 -0.72 8.57
CA ARG A 18 7.98 0.11 9.61
C ARG A 18 7.89 1.59 9.28
N GLU A 19 8.72 2.11 8.42
CA GLU A 19 8.81 3.56 8.21
C GLU A 19 8.24 4.01 6.86
N THR A 20 8.23 3.16 5.86
CA THR A 20 7.99 3.59 4.47
C THR A 20 6.52 3.87 4.14
N ALA A 21 5.58 3.17 4.74
CA ALA A 21 4.15 3.35 4.42
C ALA A 21 3.49 4.54 5.12
N CYS A 22 4.11 5.05 6.20
CA CYS A 22 3.54 6.12 7.02
C CYS A 22 4.32 7.43 7.01
N GLN A 23 5.40 7.52 6.24
CA GLN A 23 6.27 8.70 6.14
C GLN A 23 5.99 9.56 4.91
N LEU A 24 4.76 9.71 4.48
CA LEU A 24 4.43 10.60 3.37
C LEU A 24 4.36 12.10 3.75
N SER A 25 4.66 12.46 4.98
CA SER A 25 4.76 13.86 5.40
C SER A 25 5.97 14.08 6.30
N GLU A 26 6.84 15.00 5.92
CA GLU A 26 7.91 15.50 6.76
C GLU A 26 7.33 16.06 8.08
N GLY A 27 7.68 15.44 9.19
CA GLY A 27 7.53 16.01 10.51
C GLY A 27 6.41 15.50 11.43
N ALA A 28 5.44 14.73 10.96
CA ALA A 28 4.42 14.14 11.83
C ALA A 28 4.49 12.61 11.81
N ARG A 29 4.82 12.00 12.95
CA ARG A 29 4.64 10.57 13.14
C ARG A 29 3.15 10.28 13.26
N VAL A 30 2.51 9.89 12.18
CA VAL A 30 1.15 9.39 12.22
C VAL A 30 1.20 7.92 12.67
N PRO A 31 0.47 7.54 13.73
CA PRO A 31 0.38 6.13 14.11
C PRO A 31 -0.17 5.30 12.96
N CYS A 32 0.60 4.35 12.45
CA CYS A 32 0.12 3.40 11.46
C CYS A 32 -0.63 2.29 12.15
N GLY A 33 -1.84 2.09 11.74
CA GLY A 33 -2.67 1.02 12.24
C GLY A 33 -4.02 1.01 11.52
N SER A 34 -4.85 0.10 11.92
CA SER A 34 -6.26 0.03 11.51
C SER A 34 -6.99 -0.88 12.47
N ASN A 35 -8.29 -0.70 12.60
CA ASN A 35 -9.14 -1.56 13.40
C ASN A 35 -10.30 -2.07 12.53
N GLY A 36 -10.61 -3.34 12.65
CA GLY A 36 -11.80 -3.96 12.08
C GLY A 36 -12.59 -4.65 13.18
N PHE A 37 -13.91 -4.49 13.16
CA PHE A 37 -14.83 -5.18 14.06
C PHE A 37 -15.96 -5.74 13.23
N ASP A 38 -16.30 -6.99 13.50
CA ASP A 38 -17.48 -7.64 12.95
C ASP A 38 -18.46 -8.02 14.06
N LEU A 39 -19.73 -7.84 13.76
CA LEU A 39 -20.82 -8.23 14.62
C LEU A 39 -21.67 -9.27 13.90
N ALA A 40 -21.68 -10.49 14.47
CA ALA A 40 -22.48 -11.58 13.95
C ALA A 40 -23.99 -11.32 14.13
N PRO A 41 -24.87 -11.88 13.29
CA PRO A 41 -26.32 -11.70 13.38
C PRO A 41 -26.91 -12.00 14.75
N ALA A 42 -26.40 -13.02 15.42
CA ALA A 42 -26.86 -13.43 16.77
C ALA A 42 -26.59 -12.39 17.87
N ARG A 43 -25.77 -11.37 17.59
CA ARG A 43 -25.44 -10.27 18.52
C ARG A 43 -26.02 -8.92 18.09
N SER A 44 -26.82 -8.92 17.04
CA SER A 44 -27.47 -7.74 16.50
C SER A 44 -28.97 -7.82 16.79
N ASP A 45 -29.60 -6.74 17.24
CA ASP A 45 -31.01 -6.70 17.60
C ASP A 45 -31.94 -6.95 16.38
N ASP A 46 -31.47 -6.62 15.19
CA ASP A 46 -32.16 -6.80 13.90
C ASP A 46 -31.69 -8.01 13.09
N GLY A 47 -30.78 -8.81 13.65
CA GLY A 47 -30.23 -9.98 12.97
C GLY A 47 -29.30 -9.67 11.79
N ALA A 48 -28.85 -8.43 11.63
CA ALA A 48 -27.94 -8.05 10.56
C ALA A 48 -26.47 -8.28 10.96
N THR A 49 -25.67 -8.74 9.99
CA THR A 49 -24.21 -8.70 10.11
C THR A 49 -23.73 -7.28 9.92
N ARG A 50 -22.79 -6.84 10.75
CA ARG A 50 -22.18 -5.51 10.63
C ARG A 50 -20.68 -5.61 10.59
N LEU A 51 -20.07 -4.84 9.69
CA LEU A 51 -18.64 -4.65 9.60
C LEU A 51 -18.31 -3.18 9.83
N LEU A 52 -17.48 -2.90 10.82
CA LEU A 52 -16.94 -1.58 11.08
C LEU A 52 -15.45 -1.60 10.80
N ILE A 53 -15.00 -0.64 10.00
CA ILE A 53 -13.60 -0.48 9.62
C ILE A 53 -13.16 0.91 10.02
N ASN A 54 -12.04 1.00 10.73
CA ASN A 54 -11.36 2.25 11.04
C ASN A 54 -9.92 2.15 10.54
N SER A 55 -9.67 2.63 9.35
CA SER A 55 -8.32 2.78 8.80
C SER A 55 -7.72 4.09 9.28
N HIS A 56 -6.49 4.05 9.81
CA HIS A 56 -5.77 5.25 10.21
C HIS A 56 -5.12 5.92 9.00
N GLN A 57 -5.95 6.42 8.08
CA GLN A 57 -5.53 7.07 6.83
C GLN A 57 -5.79 8.57 6.87
N HIS A 58 -4.99 9.32 6.11
CA HIS A 58 -5.22 10.75 5.93
C HIS A 58 -6.51 11.02 5.14
N PHE A 59 -7.18 12.12 5.45
CA PHE A 59 -8.37 12.56 4.71
C PHE A 59 -8.02 13.16 3.33
N GLU A 60 -6.74 13.48 3.10
CA GLU A 60 -6.25 14.09 1.87
C GLU A 60 -5.02 13.34 1.35
N GLY A 61 -4.75 13.50 0.05
CA GLY A 61 -3.58 12.93 -0.60
C GLY A 61 -3.84 11.57 -1.26
N PRO A 62 -2.78 10.91 -1.77
CA PRO A 62 -2.91 9.72 -2.63
C PRO A 62 -3.43 8.47 -1.92
N VAL A 63 -3.42 8.48 -0.59
CA VAL A 63 -3.91 7.37 0.24
C VAL A 63 -5.23 7.71 0.97
N ALA A 64 -5.86 8.83 0.59
CA ALA A 64 -7.19 9.16 1.07
C ALA A 64 -8.22 8.18 0.47
N TRP A 65 -9.20 7.80 1.26
CA TRP A 65 -10.25 6.90 0.80
C TRP A 65 -11.21 7.60 -0.16
N TYR A 66 -11.54 6.89 -1.23
CA TYR A 66 -12.58 7.25 -2.17
C TYR A 66 -13.68 6.19 -2.11
N GLU A 67 -14.92 6.60 -1.83
CA GLU A 67 -16.07 5.70 -1.81
C GLU A 67 -16.52 5.39 -3.23
N ALA A 68 -16.75 4.11 -3.53
CA ALA A 68 -17.17 3.67 -4.84
C ALA A 68 -18.10 2.44 -4.74
N ARG A 69 -18.97 2.30 -5.74
CA ARG A 69 -19.71 1.08 -6.01
C ARG A 69 -19.36 0.60 -7.42
N LEU A 70 -18.99 -0.66 -7.52
CA LEU A 70 -18.69 -1.32 -8.76
C LEU A 70 -19.79 -2.35 -9.03
N HIS A 71 -20.41 -2.24 -10.21
CA HIS A 71 -21.43 -3.18 -10.64
C HIS A 71 -21.18 -3.61 -12.08
N SER A 72 -21.34 -4.90 -12.36
CA SER A 72 -21.24 -5.48 -13.70
C SER A 72 -22.31 -6.56 -13.87
N GLU A 73 -22.85 -6.67 -15.05
CA GLU A 73 -23.80 -7.73 -15.42
C GLU A 73 -23.16 -9.12 -15.37
N ASP A 74 -21.83 -9.21 -15.38
CA ASP A 74 -21.05 -10.46 -15.20
C ASP A 74 -21.00 -10.94 -13.74
N GLY A 75 -21.74 -10.30 -12.82
CA GLY A 75 -21.89 -10.73 -11.44
C GLY A 75 -21.05 -9.97 -10.41
N TRP A 76 -20.39 -8.88 -10.82
CA TRP A 76 -19.72 -8.01 -9.86
C TRP A 76 -20.71 -7.02 -9.25
N ASP A 77 -20.87 -7.04 -7.94
CA ASP A 77 -21.60 -6.01 -7.20
C ASP A 77 -20.93 -5.82 -5.84
N MET A 78 -20.18 -4.76 -5.70
CA MET A 78 -19.44 -4.44 -4.48
C MET A 78 -19.44 -2.94 -4.23
N ALA A 79 -19.47 -2.58 -2.95
CA ALA A 79 -19.39 -1.19 -2.50
C ALA A 79 -18.38 -1.05 -1.37
N GLY A 80 -17.79 0.11 -1.25
CA GLY A 80 -16.83 0.41 -0.20
C GLY A 80 -15.84 1.48 -0.58
N ALA A 81 -14.62 1.36 -0.08
CA ALA A 81 -13.59 2.35 -0.23
C ALA A 81 -12.37 1.81 -0.98
N THR A 82 -11.81 2.66 -1.80
CA THR A 82 -10.59 2.40 -2.57
C THR A 82 -9.65 3.60 -2.51
N PHE A 83 -8.43 3.45 -2.99
CA PHE A 83 -7.53 4.57 -3.22
C PHE A 83 -7.73 5.13 -4.64
N PRO A 84 -7.53 6.45 -4.85
CA PRO A 84 -7.55 7.03 -6.18
C PRO A 84 -6.64 6.27 -7.15
N GLY A 85 -7.20 5.82 -8.27
CA GLY A 85 -6.47 5.04 -9.28
C GLY A 85 -6.41 3.53 -9.05
N ALA A 86 -6.87 3.00 -7.93
CA ALA A 86 -6.99 1.55 -7.74
C ALA A 86 -8.26 1.01 -8.42
N PRO A 87 -8.18 -0.13 -9.14
CA PRO A 87 -9.29 -0.64 -9.93
C PRO A 87 -10.27 -1.54 -9.15
N LEU A 88 -10.14 -1.62 -7.82
CA LEU A 88 -10.92 -2.53 -6.99
C LEU A 88 -11.27 -1.90 -5.63
N ILE A 89 -12.27 -2.45 -4.97
CA ILE A 89 -12.66 -2.05 -3.62
C ILE A 89 -11.73 -2.73 -2.61
N LEU A 90 -11.00 -1.91 -1.85
CA LEU A 90 -10.02 -2.38 -0.86
C LEU A 90 -10.65 -2.69 0.50
N HIS A 91 -11.61 -1.88 0.94
CA HIS A 91 -12.44 -2.14 2.11
C HIS A 91 -13.89 -2.08 1.67
N GLY A 92 -14.69 -3.08 1.97
CA GLY A 92 -16.06 -3.02 1.51
C GLY A 92 -16.84 -4.29 1.74
N PHE A 93 -17.88 -4.41 0.95
CA PHE A 93 -18.79 -5.53 1.02
C PHE A 93 -19.45 -5.80 -0.35
N ASN A 94 -19.95 -7.00 -0.49
CA ASN A 94 -20.88 -7.42 -1.52
C ASN A 94 -22.10 -8.09 -0.84
N PRO A 95 -23.06 -8.65 -1.57
CA PRO A 95 -24.21 -9.31 -0.95
C PRO A 95 -23.88 -10.45 0.01
N ASP A 96 -22.71 -11.10 -0.15
CA ASP A 96 -22.35 -12.32 0.54
C ASP A 96 -21.22 -12.16 1.54
N LEU A 97 -20.35 -11.14 1.37
CA LEU A 97 -19.11 -11.00 2.10
C LEU A 97 -18.78 -9.53 2.39
N GLY A 98 -18.30 -9.26 3.61
CA GLY A 98 -17.60 -8.03 3.96
C GLY A 98 -16.11 -8.27 4.17
N TRP A 99 -15.26 -7.31 3.81
CA TRP A 99 -13.83 -7.40 4.00
C TRP A 99 -13.20 -6.10 4.46
N ALA A 100 -12.20 -6.24 5.29
CA ALA A 100 -11.39 -5.15 5.81
C ALA A 100 -9.92 -5.57 5.86
N HIS A 101 -9.03 -4.65 5.52
CA HIS A 101 -7.60 -4.85 5.64
C HIS A 101 -7.04 -3.98 6.76
N THR A 102 -6.27 -4.58 7.64
CA THR A 102 -5.47 -3.86 8.61
C THR A 102 -4.01 -3.88 8.21
N VAL A 103 -3.21 -2.97 8.77
CA VAL A 103 -1.78 -2.93 8.47
C VAL A 103 -1.13 -4.24 8.91
N ASN A 104 -0.63 -4.98 7.96
CA ASN A 104 0.24 -6.12 8.19
C ASN A 104 1.68 -5.61 8.31
N LYS A 105 2.41 -6.02 9.35
CA LYS A 105 3.78 -5.55 9.66
C LYS A 105 4.87 -6.62 9.58
N PRO A 106 4.79 -7.68 8.77
CA PRO A 106 5.95 -8.50 8.54
C PRO A 106 6.99 -7.69 7.75
N ASP A 107 8.23 -8.03 7.92
CA ASP A 107 9.34 -7.53 7.11
C ASP A 107 9.27 -8.23 5.75
N LEU A 108 8.67 -7.56 4.76
CA LEU A 108 8.40 -8.12 3.43
C LEU A 108 9.19 -7.43 2.31
N SER A 109 9.94 -6.37 2.64
CA SER A 109 10.61 -5.57 1.62
C SER A 109 11.93 -5.02 2.13
N ASP A 110 12.97 -5.26 1.35
CA ASP A 110 14.27 -4.68 1.55
C ASP A 110 14.55 -3.63 0.48
N ILE A 111 15.20 -2.54 0.86
CA ILE A 111 15.63 -1.50 -0.06
C ILE A 111 17.15 -1.55 -0.16
N TYR A 112 17.63 -1.81 -1.36
CA TYR A 112 19.06 -1.86 -1.66
C TYR A 112 19.50 -0.60 -2.41
N VAL A 113 20.61 -0.01 -1.95
CA VAL A 113 21.29 1.04 -2.70
C VAL A 113 22.41 0.38 -3.48
N LEU A 114 22.25 0.36 -4.80
CA LEU A 114 23.20 -0.29 -5.68
C LEU A 114 24.41 0.61 -5.97
N GLU A 115 25.61 0.02 -5.97
CA GLU A 115 26.81 0.64 -6.51
C GLU A 115 26.69 0.64 -8.04
N THR A 116 26.83 1.82 -8.67
CA THR A 116 26.66 1.94 -10.13
C THR A 116 27.89 2.54 -10.79
N GLU A 117 28.25 2.06 -12.00
CA GLU A 117 29.31 2.59 -12.82
C GLU A 117 28.84 2.63 -14.30
N GLY A 118 28.60 3.84 -14.81
CA GLY A 118 28.02 3.98 -16.15
C GLY A 118 26.65 3.33 -16.26
N ASP A 119 26.51 2.37 -17.13
CA ASP A 119 25.28 1.60 -17.37
C ASP A 119 25.27 0.24 -16.67
N ARG A 120 26.06 0.08 -15.62
CA ARG A 120 26.13 -1.16 -14.86
C ARG A 120 25.89 -0.92 -13.36
N TYR A 121 25.43 -1.94 -12.69
CA TYR A 121 25.29 -1.98 -11.24
C TYR A 121 25.97 -3.23 -10.68
N ARG A 122 26.36 -3.17 -9.42
CA ARG A 122 27.00 -4.27 -8.73
C ARG A 122 26.01 -5.00 -7.84
N LEU A 123 25.92 -6.32 -8.06
CA LEU A 123 25.11 -7.22 -7.23
C LEU A 123 25.95 -8.47 -6.92
N ASP A 124 26.02 -8.86 -5.66
CA ASP A 124 26.76 -10.05 -5.18
C ASP A 124 28.21 -10.15 -5.67
N GLY A 125 28.83 -9.00 -5.87
CA GLY A 125 30.23 -8.88 -6.31
C GLY A 125 30.41 -8.84 -7.83
N GLU A 126 29.36 -9.06 -8.61
CA GLU A 126 29.37 -9.02 -10.08
C GLU A 126 28.80 -7.72 -10.63
N TRP A 127 29.32 -7.27 -11.77
CA TRP A 127 28.78 -6.13 -12.51
C TRP A 127 27.77 -6.59 -13.55
N LEU A 128 26.54 -6.14 -13.41
CA LEU A 128 25.42 -6.44 -14.31
C LEU A 128 25.02 -5.18 -15.09
N ASP A 129 24.55 -5.35 -16.32
CA ASP A 129 24.09 -4.25 -17.14
C ASP A 129 22.71 -3.75 -16.69
N LEU A 130 22.51 -2.43 -16.70
CA LEU A 130 21.21 -1.80 -16.45
C LEU A 130 20.33 -1.94 -17.71
N GLU A 131 19.14 -2.48 -17.54
CA GLU A 131 18.11 -2.44 -18.57
C GLU A 131 17.47 -1.04 -18.63
N ARG A 132 17.46 -0.42 -19.81
CA ARG A 132 16.87 0.89 -20.04
C ARG A 132 15.52 0.78 -20.71
N GLY A 133 14.51 1.40 -20.12
CA GLY A 133 13.19 1.56 -20.72
C GLY A 133 12.80 3.03 -20.84
N THR A 134 11.88 3.32 -21.74
CA THR A 134 11.28 4.66 -21.87
C THR A 134 9.78 4.56 -21.67
N ALA A 135 9.23 5.32 -20.72
CA ALA A 135 7.81 5.50 -20.56
C ALA A 135 7.43 6.95 -20.94
N ARG A 136 6.37 7.12 -21.73
CA ARG A 136 5.80 8.43 -22.05
C ARG A 136 4.54 8.63 -21.23
N ILE A 137 4.51 9.70 -20.44
CA ILE A 137 3.35 10.10 -19.65
C ILE A 137 2.84 11.41 -20.26
N ALA A 138 1.61 11.39 -20.78
CA ALA A 138 0.94 12.61 -21.21
C ALA A 138 0.43 13.35 -19.97
N VAL A 139 0.83 14.61 -19.84
CA VAL A 139 0.32 15.50 -18.79
C VAL A 139 -0.54 16.55 -19.47
N HIS A 140 -1.77 16.72 -18.99
CA HIS A 140 -2.73 17.71 -19.45
C HIS A 140 -2.74 18.93 -18.54
#